data_9b45f3ed309b53f4f9072ae5aaedc16f
#
_entry.id   9b45f3ed309b53f4f9072ae5aaedc16f
#
_cell.length_a   1.000
_cell.length_b   1.000
_cell.length_c   1.000
_cell.angle_alpha   90.00
_cell.angle_beta   90.00
_cell.angle_gamma   90.00
#
_symmetry.space_group_name_H-M   'P 1'
#
loop_
_entity.id
_entity.type
_entity.pdbx_description
1 polymer ?
#
loop_
_entity_poly.entity_id
_entity_poly.type
_entity_poly.pdbx_seq_one_letter_code
_entity_poly.pdbx_strand_id
1 'polypeptide(L)'
;MGKRYQSLREDHVDFIEAQKLFFVGTAANDGTINVSPKGWDSLRVIEPNRLVWRNITGSGNETAAHLSQNNRMTLMFCAFDGKPKILRLYGQAQAFHSRDPEFETLDALFKPHLSTRQLVDFNVSLIQTSCGFGVPLFDFRHERDEMDKWLDAKDENDIRDYWERKNAVSLDGLPTNILGSEDD
;
A
#
# COMPACT_ATOMS: atom_id res chain seq x y z
N MET A 1 -13.79 16.87 16.97
CA MET A 1 -12.36 17.25 17.08
C MET A 1 -11.53 15.98 16.87
N GLY A 2 -10.43 16.10 16.14
CA GLY A 2 -9.54 14.96 15.89
C GLY A 2 -8.86 14.48 17.19
N LYS A 3 -8.68 13.17 17.31
CA LYS A 3 -7.97 12.55 18.44
C LYS A 3 -6.72 11.87 17.94
N ARG A 4 -5.70 11.76 18.80
CA ARG A 4 -4.44 11.07 18.54
C ARG A 4 -4.30 9.87 19.47
N TYR A 5 -3.68 8.80 18.97
CA TYR A 5 -3.46 7.56 19.70
C TYR A 5 -2.06 7.00 19.37
N GLN A 6 -1.49 6.25 20.31
CA GLN A 6 -0.18 5.64 20.16
C GLN A 6 -0.25 4.21 19.60
N SER A 7 -1.43 3.57 19.65
CA SER A 7 -1.67 2.24 19.12
C SER A 7 -3.08 2.11 18.55
N LEU A 8 -3.27 1.22 17.58
CA LEU A 8 -4.58 0.83 17.10
C LEU A 8 -5.36 0.16 18.22
N ARG A 9 -6.62 0.49 18.29
CA ARG A 9 -7.62 -0.14 19.14
C ARG A 9 -8.53 -0.98 18.26
N GLU A 10 -9.31 -1.85 18.85
CA GLU A 10 -10.29 -2.69 18.17
C GLU A 10 -11.19 -1.89 17.21
N ASP A 11 -11.76 -0.77 17.68
CA ASP A 11 -12.62 0.11 16.85
C ASP A 11 -11.89 0.80 15.68
N HIS A 12 -10.56 0.86 15.71
CA HIS A 12 -9.75 1.30 14.57
C HIS A 12 -9.52 0.16 13.58
N VAL A 13 -9.26 -1.06 14.07
CA VAL A 13 -9.08 -2.25 13.23
C VAL A 13 -10.36 -2.57 12.47
N ASP A 14 -11.49 -2.63 13.17
CA ASP A 14 -12.82 -2.83 12.57
C ASP A 14 -13.08 -1.79 11.47
N PHE A 15 -12.72 -0.53 11.73
CA PHE A 15 -12.88 0.54 10.74
C PHE A 15 -11.98 0.34 9.53
N ILE A 16 -10.72 -0.06 9.70
CA ILE A 16 -9.78 -0.35 8.60
C ILE A 16 -10.31 -1.48 7.74
N GLU A 17 -10.72 -2.58 8.33
CA GLU A 17 -11.21 -3.79 7.66
C GLU A 17 -12.53 -3.56 6.90
N ALA A 18 -13.36 -2.65 7.39
CA ALA A 18 -14.60 -2.28 6.72
C ALA A 18 -14.39 -1.46 5.44
N GLN A 19 -13.22 -0.77 5.27
CA GLN A 19 -13.00 0.07 4.11
C GLN A 19 -12.67 -0.76 2.85
N LYS A 20 -13.25 -0.36 1.71
CA LYS A 20 -13.03 -0.99 0.40
C LYS A 20 -11.82 -0.44 -0.32
N LEU A 21 -11.33 0.72 0.10
CA LEU A 21 -10.11 1.34 -0.39
C LEU A 21 -9.43 2.14 0.72
N PHE A 22 -8.13 2.29 0.58
CA PHE A 22 -7.32 3.19 1.39
C PHE A 22 -6.34 3.96 0.50
N PHE A 23 -5.73 5.00 1.05
CA PHE A 23 -4.74 5.81 0.34
C PHE A 23 -3.37 5.61 0.96
N VAL A 24 -2.36 5.45 0.12
CA VAL A 24 -0.95 5.41 0.50
C VAL A 24 -0.31 6.72 0.09
N GLY A 25 0.26 7.43 1.05
CA GLY A 25 1.04 8.65 0.85
C GLY A 25 2.51 8.42 1.17
N THR A 26 3.40 8.73 0.21
CA THR A 26 4.86 8.68 0.38
C THR A 26 5.52 9.85 -0.35
N ALA A 27 6.73 10.20 0.06
CA ALA A 27 7.57 11.18 -0.61
C ALA A 27 9.03 10.79 -0.46
N ALA A 28 9.83 11.01 -1.47
CA ALA A 28 11.29 10.96 -1.38
C ALA A 28 11.83 12.13 -0.54
N ASN A 29 13.15 12.30 -0.49
CA ASN A 29 13.76 13.44 0.21
C ASN A 29 13.48 14.75 -0.52
N ASP A 30 13.35 14.68 -1.84
CA ASP A 30 13.00 15.78 -2.74
C ASP A 30 12.10 15.24 -3.88
N GLY A 31 11.53 16.12 -4.71
CA GLY A 31 10.68 15.74 -5.84
C GLY A 31 9.19 15.70 -5.51
N THR A 32 8.46 14.84 -6.20
CA THR A 32 6.98 14.79 -6.14
C THR A 32 6.46 13.96 -4.96
N ILE A 33 5.28 14.33 -4.46
CA ILE A 33 4.57 13.55 -3.44
C ILE A 33 3.66 12.55 -4.14
N ASN A 34 3.79 11.27 -3.79
CA ASN A 34 2.87 10.24 -4.26
C ASN A 34 1.69 10.09 -3.31
N VAL A 35 0.48 10.10 -3.86
CA VAL A 35 -0.75 9.67 -3.19
C VAL A 35 -1.48 8.71 -4.11
N SER A 36 -1.64 7.46 -3.69
CA SER A 36 -2.27 6.44 -4.53
C SER A 36 -3.38 5.69 -3.79
N PRO A 37 -4.56 5.48 -4.42
CA PRO A 37 -5.61 4.62 -3.87
C PRO A 37 -5.20 3.15 -4.00
N LYS A 38 -5.56 2.36 -3.00
CA LYS A 38 -5.36 0.91 -2.93
C LYS A 38 -6.64 0.26 -2.45
N GLY A 39 -6.93 -0.90 -2.98
CA GLY A 39 -8.11 -1.68 -2.64
C GLY A 39 -7.80 -3.18 -2.68
N TRP A 40 -8.81 -3.99 -2.92
CA TRP A 40 -8.77 -5.44 -2.93
C TRP A 40 -8.34 -6.04 -1.58
N ASP A 41 -8.05 -7.31 -1.58
CA ASP A 41 -7.49 -8.04 -0.43
C ASP A 41 -5.98 -7.78 -0.31
N SER A 42 -5.59 -6.51 -0.06
CA SER A 42 -4.19 -6.08 -0.11
C SER A 42 -3.61 -5.56 1.22
N LEU A 43 -4.38 -5.54 2.31
CA LEU A 43 -3.93 -5.02 3.60
C LEU A 43 -4.22 -6.00 4.74
N ARG A 44 -3.28 -6.12 5.68
CA ARG A 44 -3.43 -6.85 6.95
C ARG A 44 -2.98 -6.00 8.11
N VAL A 45 -3.79 -5.96 9.16
CA VAL A 45 -3.36 -5.50 10.49
C VAL A 45 -2.87 -6.73 11.25
N ILE A 46 -1.57 -6.81 11.54
CA ILE A 46 -0.97 -8.00 12.16
C ILE A 46 -0.65 -7.80 13.65
N GLU A 47 -0.46 -6.56 14.05
CA GLU A 47 -0.25 -6.15 15.44
C GLU A 47 -0.85 -4.74 15.65
N PRO A 48 -1.05 -4.27 16.90
CA PRO A 48 -1.64 -2.96 17.18
C PRO A 48 -0.92 -1.76 16.52
N ASN A 49 0.35 -1.93 16.13
CA ASN A 49 1.14 -0.88 15.48
C ASN A 49 1.85 -1.37 14.22
N ARG A 50 1.44 -2.52 13.66
CA ARG A 50 2.09 -3.08 12.47
C ARG A 50 1.07 -3.57 11.46
N LEU A 51 1.21 -3.10 10.23
CA LEU A 51 0.38 -3.50 9.09
C LEU A 51 1.28 -3.98 7.95
N VAL A 52 0.76 -4.92 7.17
CA VAL A 52 1.41 -5.35 5.92
C VAL A 52 0.50 -5.01 4.76
N TRP A 53 1.05 -4.30 3.78
CA TRP A 53 0.38 -3.98 2.52
C TRP A 53 1.04 -4.71 1.36
N ARG A 54 0.24 -5.51 0.63
CA ARG A 54 0.66 -6.13 -0.62
C ARG A 54 0.52 -5.13 -1.77
N ASN A 55 1.65 -4.69 -2.34
CA ASN A 55 1.69 -3.80 -3.48
C ASN A 55 1.68 -4.62 -4.77
N ILE A 56 0.55 -4.60 -5.47
CA ILE A 56 0.38 -5.29 -6.75
C ILE A 56 0.88 -4.43 -7.91
N THR A 57 1.16 -5.06 -9.04
CA THR A 57 1.60 -4.40 -10.28
C THR A 57 0.64 -3.29 -10.70
N GLY A 58 1.19 -2.18 -11.10
CA GLY A 58 0.48 -1.00 -11.57
C GLY A 58 1.37 -0.17 -12.50
N SER A 59 0.85 0.97 -13.01
CA SER A 59 1.54 1.81 -13.98
C SER A 59 2.76 2.54 -13.43
N GLY A 60 2.82 2.78 -12.12
CA GLY A 60 3.95 3.40 -11.42
C GLY A 60 4.39 2.59 -10.21
N ASN A 61 5.56 2.88 -9.65
CA ASN A 61 6.12 2.21 -8.48
C ASN A 61 6.77 3.21 -7.49
N GLU A 62 6.15 4.38 -7.35
CA GLU A 62 6.67 5.52 -6.59
C GLU A 62 6.99 5.18 -5.13
N THR A 63 6.10 4.42 -4.46
CA THR A 63 6.29 4.06 -3.06
C THR A 63 7.61 3.31 -2.83
N ALA A 64 7.97 2.34 -3.69
CA ALA A 64 9.22 1.59 -3.55
C ALA A 64 10.44 2.52 -3.68
N ALA A 65 10.43 3.42 -4.67
CA ALA A 65 11.50 4.40 -4.87
C ALA A 65 11.60 5.38 -3.69
N HIS A 66 10.46 5.86 -3.16
CA HIS A 66 10.46 6.78 -2.02
C HIS A 66 10.99 6.11 -0.75
N LEU A 67 10.56 4.88 -0.48
CA LEU A 67 10.98 4.13 0.70
C LEU A 67 12.47 3.76 0.69
N SER A 68 13.12 3.71 -0.48
CA SER A 68 14.57 3.52 -0.56
C SER A 68 15.36 4.74 -0.10
N GLN A 69 14.76 5.94 -0.11
CA GLN A 69 15.39 7.18 0.33
C GLN A 69 15.01 7.59 1.75
N ASN A 70 13.74 7.43 2.09
CA ASN A 70 13.24 7.63 3.44
C ASN A 70 12.00 6.76 3.66
N ASN A 71 11.88 6.23 4.86
CA ASN A 71 10.88 5.23 5.20
C ASN A 71 9.54 5.82 5.69
N ARG A 72 9.31 7.14 5.55
CA ARG A 72 8.07 7.78 6.00
C ARG A 72 6.90 7.40 5.10
N MET A 73 5.83 6.91 5.71
CA MET A 73 4.59 6.56 5.01
C MET A 73 3.37 6.99 5.80
N THR A 74 2.30 7.30 5.09
CA THR A 74 0.97 7.56 5.66
C THR A 74 -0.04 6.66 4.97
N LEU A 75 -0.87 5.95 5.75
CA LEU A 75 -2.10 5.35 5.27
C LEU A 75 -3.29 6.21 5.71
N MET A 76 -4.24 6.43 4.80
CA MET A 76 -5.46 7.16 5.10
C MET A 76 -6.70 6.34 4.68
N PHE A 77 -7.65 6.26 5.59
CA PHE A 77 -8.95 5.60 5.42
C PHE A 77 -10.05 6.64 5.59
N CYS A 78 -11.06 6.59 4.74
CA CYS A 78 -12.23 7.46 4.79
C CYS A 78 -13.50 6.62 4.87
N ALA A 79 -14.43 7.00 5.73
CA ALA A 79 -15.77 6.42 5.72
C ALA A 79 -16.53 6.96 4.50
N PHE A 80 -16.69 6.13 3.47
CA PHE A 80 -17.57 6.39 2.34
C PHE A 80 -18.99 5.89 2.58
N ASP A 81 -19.23 5.22 3.70
CA ASP A 81 -20.51 4.73 4.18
C ASP A 81 -20.61 4.91 5.70
N GLY A 82 -21.84 4.95 6.22
CA GLY A 82 -22.13 5.04 7.64
C GLY A 82 -21.69 6.36 8.30
N LYS A 83 -21.13 6.27 9.51
CA LYS A 83 -20.73 7.45 10.30
C LYS A 83 -19.46 8.08 9.74
N PRO A 84 -19.43 9.41 9.52
CA PRO A 84 -18.27 10.10 8.97
C PRO A 84 -17.04 9.95 9.88
N LYS A 85 -15.95 9.46 9.31
CA LYS A 85 -14.66 9.27 9.99
C LYS A 85 -13.53 9.28 8.97
N ILE A 86 -12.43 9.91 9.30
CA ILE A 86 -11.16 9.74 8.64
C ILE A 86 -10.18 9.19 9.67
N LEU A 87 -9.44 8.15 9.30
CA LEU A 87 -8.36 7.58 10.09
C LEU A 87 -7.06 7.72 9.28
N ARG A 88 -6.03 8.27 9.91
CA ARG A 88 -4.67 8.33 9.35
C ARG A 88 -3.70 7.60 10.25
N LEU A 89 -2.86 6.80 9.64
CA LEU A 89 -1.75 6.09 10.28
C LEU A 89 -0.47 6.69 9.73
N TYR A 90 0.39 7.20 10.61
CA TYR A 90 1.69 7.75 10.27
C TYR A 90 2.77 6.87 10.85
N GLY A 91 3.82 6.61 10.09
CA GLY A 91 4.90 5.75 10.56
C GLY A 91 6.01 5.56 9.54
N GLN A 92 6.71 4.45 9.70
CA GLN A 92 7.84 4.07 8.88
C GLN A 92 7.55 2.73 8.21
N ALA A 93 7.92 2.61 6.93
CA ALA A 93 7.68 1.42 6.14
C ALA A 93 8.96 0.95 5.45
N GLN A 94 9.00 -0.35 5.16
CA GLN A 94 10.02 -0.99 4.34
C GLN A 94 9.35 -1.81 3.26
N ALA A 95 9.85 -1.73 2.03
CA ALA A 95 9.41 -2.55 0.92
C ALA A 95 10.31 -3.77 0.78
N PHE A 96 9.70 -4.96 0.67
CA PHE A 96 10.35 -6.25 0.45
C PHE A 96 9.99 -6.78 -0.93
N HIS A 97 10.99 -7.23 -1.67
CA HIS A 97 10.87 -7.83 -3.00
C HIS A 97 10.96 -9.36 -2.90
N SER A 98 10.61 -10.08 -3.95
CA SER A 98 10.59 -11.55 -3.96
C SER A 98 11.95 -12.21 -3.65
N ARG A 99 13.06 -11.48 -3.78
CA ARG A 99 14.40 -11.92 -3.42
C ARG A 99 14.74 -11.75 -1.92
N ASP A 100 13.97 -10.96 -1.19
CA ASP A 100 14.25 -10.65 0.22
C ASP A 100 13.74 -11.78 1.11
N PRO A 101 14.49 -12.19 2.15
CA PRO A 101 14.13 -13.34 3.00
C PRO A 101 12.76 -13.23 3.69
N GLU A 102 12.33 -12.01 3.98
CA GLU A 102 11.06 -11.71 4.65
C GLU A 102 9.85 -11.87 3.73
N PHE A 103 10.05 -11.82 2.40
CA PHE A 103 8.97 -11.76 1.43
C PHE A 103 8.00 -12.94 1.54
N GLU A 104 8.49 -14.17 1.60
CA GLU A 104 7.64 -15.36 1.67
C GLU A 104 6.74 -15.36 2.92
N THR A 105 7.30 -14.94 4.06
CA THR A 105 6.54 -14.85 5.32
C THR A 105 5.44 -13.80 5.24
N LEU A 106 5.71 -12.67 4.61
CA LEU A 106 4.74 -11.59 4.45
C LEU A 106 3.70 -11.91 3.37
N ASP A 107 4.09 -12.57 2.27
CA ASP A 107 3.16 -12.95 1.20
C ASP A 107 2.19 -14.06 1.66
N ALA A 108 2.61 -14.94 2.56
CA ALA A 108 1.76 -15.97 3.17
C ALA A 108 0.53 -15.41 3.94
N LEU A 109 0.53 -14.12 4.27
CA LEU A 109 -0.63 -13.43 4.85
C LEU A 109 -1.78 -13.25 3.85
N PHE A 110 -1.52 -13.43 2.56
CA PHE A 110 -2.46 -13.20 1.47
C PHE A 110 -2.63 -14.46 0.62
N LYS A 111 -3.73 -14.52 -0.13
CA LYS A 111 -3.85 -15.54 -1.19
C LYS A 111 -2.81 -15.28 -2.28
N PRO A 112 -2.18 -16.33 -2.86
CA PRO A 112 -1.23 -16.15 -3.95
C PRO A 112 -1.79 -15.28 -5.08
N HIS A 113 -0.97 -14.36 -5.61
CA HIS A 113 -1.37 -13.46 -6.69
C HIS A 113 -0.17 -13.10 -7.57
N LEU A 114 -0.23 -13.44 -8.85
CA LEU A 114 0.88 -13.30 -9.81
C LEU A 114 1.41 -11.85 -9.91
N SER A 115 0.56 -10.86 -9.70
CA SER A 115 0.96 -9.45 -9.79
C SER A 115 1.58 -8.88 -8.51
N THR A 116 1.81 -9.68 -7.47
CA THR A 116 2.48 -9.20 -6.25
C THR A 116 3.91 -8.79 -6.60
N ARG A 117 4.23 -7.52 -6.45
CA ARG A 117 5.58 -7.01 -6.77
C ARG A 117 6.40 -6.66 -5.54
N GLN A 118 5.75 -6.19 -4.45
CA GLN A 118 6.39 -5.95 -3.16
C GLN A 118 5.39 -6.19 -2.02
N LEU A 119 5.92 -6.55 -0.86
CA LEU A 119 5.24 -6.48 0.42
C LEU A 119 5.81 -5.28 1.18
N VAL A 120 4.93 -4.43 1.70
CA VAL A 120 5.33 -3.25 2.47
C VAL A 120 4.95 -3.48 3.91
N ASP A 121 5.96 -3.62 4.77
CA ASP A 121 5.80 -3.71 6.22
C ASP A 121 5.78 -2.30 6.82
N PHE A 122 4.71 -1.95 7.51
CA PHE A 122 4.46 -0.61 7.99
C PHE A 122 4.31 -0.56 9.50
N ASN A 123 5.25 0.10 10.17
CA ASN A 123 5.26 0.34 11.60
C ASN A 123 4.66 1.71 11.93
N VAL A 124 3.52 1.71 12.60
CA VAL A 124 2.74 2.91 12.95
C VAL A 124 3.28 3.55 14.22
N SER A 125 3.60 4.82 14.17
CA SER A 125 4.05 5.61 15.32
C SER A 125 2.98 6.60 15.83
N LEU A 126 2.02 6.98 14.98
CA LEU A 126 0.95 7.91 15.32
C LEU A 126 -0.33 7.56 14.56
N ILE A 127 -1.44 7.53 15.27
CA ILE A 127 -2.78 7.35 14.72
C ILE A 127 -3.57 8.63 14.96
N GLN A 128 -4.28 9.12 13.94
CA GLN A 128 -5.12 10.29 14.04
C GLN A 128 -6.51 10.03 13.45
N THR A 129 -7.54 10.31 14.22
CA THR A 129 -8.92 10.36 13.71
C THR A 129 -9.35 11.81 13.44
N SER A 130 -10.23 11.99 12.46
CA SER A 130 -10.87 13.26 12.10
C SER A 130 -12.35 13.04 11.81
N CYS A 131 -13.15 14.11 11.83
CA CYS A 131 -14.61 14.02 11.69
C CYS A 131 -15.09 13.49 10.34
N GLY A 132 -14.35 13.73 9.24
CA GLY A 132 -14.74 13.24 7.91
C GLY A 132 -15.99 13.88 7.29
N PHE A 133 -16.51 14.99 7.85
CA PHE A 133 -17.76 15.60 7.39
C PHE A 133 -17.77 16.07 5.93
N GLY A 134 -16.60 16.32 5.35
CA GLY A 134 -16.45 16.66 3.93
C GLY A 134 -16.29 15.46 3.00
N VAL A 135 -16.27 14.23 3.53
CA VAL A 135 -16.19 13.01 2.71
C VAL A 135 -17.61 12.65 2.27
N PRO A 136 -17.88 12.58 0.95
CA PRO A 136 -19.20 12.20 0.45
C PRO A 136 -19.49 10.72 0.67
N LEU A 137 -20.77 10.34 0.64
CA LEU A 137 -21.19 8.95 0.67
C LEU A 137 -21.12 8.35 -0.73
N PHE A 138 -20.67 7.09 -0.81
CA PHE A 138 -20.65 6.27 -2.02
C PHE A 138 -21.21 4.88 -1.75
N ASP A 139 -21.95 4.36 -2.71
CA ASP A 139 -22.38 2.96 -2.70
C ASP A 139 -21.29 2.08 -3.32
N PHE A 140 -20.79 1.13 -2.55
CA PHE A 140 -19.90 0.11 -3.09
C PHE A 140 -20.73 -0.90 -3.92
N ARG A 141 -20.32 -1.11 -5.16
CA ARG A 141 -20.98 -2.09 -6.04
C ARG A 141 -20.27 -3.44 -6.01
N HIS A 142 -19.02 -3.46 -6.44
CA HIS A 142 -18.16 -4.66 -6.46
C HIS A 142 -16.70 -4.24 -6.71
N GLU A 143 -15.76 -5.14 -6.46
CA GLU A 143 -14.38 -4.99 -6.88
C GLU A 143 -14.29 -5.02 -8.42
N ARG A 144 -13.23 -4.42 -8.94
CA ARG A 144 -12.92 -4.48 -10.37
C ARG A 144 -12.21 -5.78 -10.71
N ASP A 145 -12.48 -6.34 -11.89
CA ASP A 145 -11.85 -7.56 -12.41
C ASP A 145 -10.82 -7.29 -13.54
N GLU A 146 -10.56 -6.01 -13.84
CA GLU A 146 -9.64 -5.64 -14.92
C GLU A 146 -8.22 -6.13 -14.69
N MET A 147 -7.76 -6.25 -13.44
CA MET A 147 -6.44 -6.80 -13.15
C MET A 147 -6.39 -8.30 -13.42
N ASP A 148 -7.40 -9.05 -12.99
CA ASP A 148 -7.48 -10.49 -13.22
C ASP A 148 -7.53 -10.78 -14.73
N LYS A 149 -8.36 -10.06 -15.47
CA LYS A 149 -8.42 -10.13 -16.94
C LYS A 149 -7.10 -9.78 -17.62
N TRP A 150 -6.37 -8.80 -17.07
CA TRP A 150 -5.06 -8.43 -17.60
C TRP A 150 -4.01 -9.52 -17.34
N LEU A 151 -4.16 -10.29 -16.26
CA LEU A 151 -3.28 -11.40 -15.89
C LEU A 151 -3.60 -12.71 -16.62
N ASP A 152 -4.84 -12.92 -17.08
CA ASP A 152 -5.30 -14.19 -17.67
C ASP A 152 -4.41 -14.75 -18.79
N ALA A 153 -3.71 -13.88 -19.55
CA ALA A 153 -2.84 -14.24 -20.65
C ALA A 153 -1.36 -13.96 -20.35
N LYS A 154 -0.96 -13.90 -19.07
CA LYS A 154 0.40 -13.53 -18.67
C LYS A 154 1.04 -14.58 -17.79
N ASP A 155 2.33 -14.78 -18.00
CA ASP A 155 3.18 -15.54 -17.11
C ASP A 155 4.13 -14.60 -16.31
N GLU A 156 5.01 -15.21 -15.52
CA GLU A 156 5.99 -14.49 -14.69
C GLU A 156 6.96 -13.65 -15.53
N ASN A 157 7.33 -14.12 -16.73
CA ASN A 157 8.23 -13.39 -17.62
C ASN A 157 7.55 -12.14 -18.18
N ASP A 158 6.29 -12.25 -18.59
CA ASP A 158 5.49 -11.09 -19.05
C ASP A 158 5.39 -10.01 -17.97
N ILE A 159 5.21 -10.43 -16.70
CA ILE A 159 5.13 -9.52 -15.55
C ILE A 159 6.50 -8.87 -15.30
N ARG A 160 7.59 -9.65 -15.34
CA ARG A 160 8.95 -9.13 -15.19
C ARG A 160 9.29 -8.12 -16.29
N ASP A 161 8.98 -8.41 -17.55
CA ASP A 161 9.17 -7.49 -18.69
C ASP A 161 8.36 -6.19 -18.52
N TYR A 162 7.16 -6.31 -17.96
CA TYR A 162 6.36 -5.13 -17.63
C TYR A 162 7.02 -4.28 -16.53
N TRP A 163 7.54 -4.91 -15.46
CA TRP A 163 8.24 -4.20 -14.39
C TRP A 163 9.49 -3.48 -14.90
N GLU A 164 10.28 -4.13 -15.75
CA GLU A 164 11.45 -3.53 -16.37
C GLU A 164 11.10 -2.25 -17.13
N ARG A 165 10.07 -2.29 -17.96
CA ARG A 165 9.66 -1.17 -18.81
C ARG A 165 8.93 -0.05 -18.05
N LYS A 166 8.21 -0.37 -16.96
CA LYS A 166 7.24 0.55 -16.34
C LYS A 166 7.44 0.80 -14.86
N ASN A 167 8.16 -0.08 -14.17
CA ASN A 167 8.27 -0.03 -12.72
C ASN A 167 9.69 0.07 -12.17
N ALA A 168 10.71 0.06 -13.03
CA ALA A 168 12.12 0.12 -12.62
C ALA A 168 12.51 1.50 -12.06
N VAL A 169 11.85 2.56 -12.54
CA VAL A 169 12.14 3.95 -12.16
C VAL A 169 10.84 4.67 -11.79
N SER A 170 10.92 5.59 -10.82
CA SER A 170 9.83 6.48 -10.44
C SER A 170 9.66 7.65 -11.42
N LEU A 171 8.60 8.45 -11.24
CA LEU A 171 8.36 9.68 -11.98
C LEU A 171 9.54 10.66 -11.90
N ASP A 172 10.19 10.73 -10.73
CA ASP A 172 11.35 11.61 -10.47
C ASP A 172 12.70 10.94 -10.84
N GLY A 173 12.69 9.82 -11.55
CA GLY A 173 13.89 9.11 -12.00
C GLY A 173 14.61 8.30 -10.92
N LEU A 174 13.99 8.08 -9.75
CA LEU A 174 14.59 7.30 -8.67
C LEU A 174 14.42 5.79 -8.94
N PRO A 175 15.46 4.95 -8.68
CA PRO A 175 15.35 3.51 -8.83
C PRO A 175 14.37 2.93 -7.81
N THR A 176 13.59 1.93 -8.23
CA THR A 176 12.64 1.22 -7.37
C THR A 176 13.20 -0.08 -6.82
N ASN A 177 14.36 -0.51 -7.33
CA ASN A 177 15.04 -1.77 -7.03
C ASN A 177 14.18 -3.02 -7.26
N ILE A 178 13.15 -2.92 -8.12
CA ILE A 178 12.21 -4.04 -8.34
C ILE A 178 12.89 -5.26 -9.02
N LEU A 179 13.91 -5.04 -9.85
CA LEU A 179 14.64 -6.09 -10.57
C LEU A 179 15.89 -6.58 -9.83
N GLY A 180 16.21 -6.00 -8.68
CA GLY A 180 17.48 -6.18 -7.99
C GLY A 180 18.49 -5.08 -8.36
N SER A 181 19.57 -5.00 -7.62
CA SER A 181 20.76 -4.23 -8.00
C SER A 181 21.74 -5.13 -8.77
N GLU A 182 22.62 -4.54 -9.58
CA GLU A 182 23.68 -5.31 -10.29
C GLU A 182 24.69 -5.94 -9.30
N ASP A 183 24.58 -5.61 -8.02
CA ASP A 183 25.46 -6.07 -6.94
C ASP A 183 24.81 -7.14 -6.03
N ASP A 184 23.59 -7.62 -6.33
CA ASP A 184 22.86 -8.65 -5.54
C ASP A 184 23.13 -10.09 -6.03
#